data_98ccd3b909ff567b362ee4536fb4fc8d
#
_entry.id   98ccd3b909ff567b362ee4536fb4fc8d
#
_cell.length_a   1.000
_cell.length_b   1.000
_cell.length_c   1.000
_cell.angle_alpha   90.00
_cell.angle_beta   90.00
_cell.angle_gamma   90.00
#
_symmetry.space_group_name_H-M   'P 1'
#
loop_
_entity.id
_entity.type
_entity.pdbx_description
1 polymer ?
#
loop_
_entity_poly.entity_id
_entity_poly.type
_entity_poly.pdbx_seq_one_letter_code
_entity_poly.pdbx_strand_id
1 'polypeptide(L)'
;MWNAIAKIPRADLDVADRTYRRWAHAQMKSNRFAGFIVDVGEEPVASGCVWLMQVQPRPNWKGTTAAYLLSMFTEPAHRGRGHGARIVREAIRFARARGTHVMLLHASAFGEPMYIRLGFERTTEMRLFLDAGKRRRGRVRASRKTAQRVR
;
A
#
# COMPACT_ATOMS: atom_id res chain seq x y z
N MET A 1 10.56 -5.50 -5.17
CA MET A 1 9.19 -5.31 -4.65
C MET A 1 8.11 -5.79 -5.63
N TRP A 2 7.96 -5.24 -6.83
CA TRP A 2 6.90 -5.63 -7.78
C TRP A 2 6.93 -7.11 -8.19
N ASN A 3 8.10 -7.71 -8.38
CA ASN A 3 8.26 -9.15 -8.72
C ASN A 3 7.84 -10.10 -7.58
N ALA A 4 7.83 -9.65 -6.33
CA ALA A 4 7.39 -10.47 -5.21
C ALA A 4 5.86 -10.61 -5.15
N ILE A 5 5.12 -9.76 -5.87
CA ILE A 5 3.66 -9.69 -5.85
C ILE A 5 3.04 -10.34 -7.11
N ALA A 6 3.72 -10.23 -8.25
CA ALA A 6 3.25 -10.79 -9.52
C ALA A 6 4.44 -11.11 -10.43
N LYS A 7 4.32 -12.18 -11.23
CA LYS A 7 5.28 -12.49 -12.31
C LYS A 7 5.07 -11.48 -13.46
N ILE A 8 5.82 -10.37 -13.42
CA ILE A 8 5.74 -9.30 -14.42
C ILE A 8 6.95 -9.44 -15.36
N PRO A 9 6.77 -9.36 -16.69
CA PRO A 9 7.89 -9.35 -17.64
C PRO A 9 8.89 -8.23 -17.34
N ARG A 10 10.19 -8.49 -17.53
CA ARG A 10 11.25 -7.52 -17.19
C ARG A 10 11.09 -6.19 -17.93
N ALA A 11 10.74 -6.25 -19.22
CA ALA A 11 10.51 -5.03 -20.02
C ALA A 11 9.39 -4.14 -19.41
N ASP A 12 8.32 -4.74 -18.94
CA ASP A 12 7.21 -4.01 -18.28
C ASP A 12 7.67 -3.41 -16.94
N LEU A 13 8.56 -4.10 -16.22
CA LEU A 13 9.14 -3.60 -14.96
C LEU A 13 10.03 -2.38 -15.21
N ASP A 14 10.86 -2.40 -16.26
CA ASP A 14 11.76 -1.29 -16.60
C ASP A 14 10.98 -0.03 -17.01
N VAL A 15 9.88 -0.20 -17.75
CA VAL A 15 8.97 0.91 -18.08
C VAL A 15 8.28 1.45 -16.82
N ALA A 16 7.77 0.55 -15.96
CA ALA A 16 7.12 0.93 -14.73
C ALA A 16 8.08 1.65 -13.78
N ASP A 17 9.32 1.19 -13.65
CA ASP A 17 10.34 1.81 -12.79
C ASP A 17 10.67 3.24 -13.26
N ARG A 18 10.94 3.46 -14.55
CA ARG A 18 11.20 4.80 -15.09
C ARG A 18 10.03 5.76 -14.87
N THR A 19 8.81 5.26 -15.09
CA THR A 19 7.59 6.05 -14.91
C THR A 19 7.38 6.40 -13.44
N TYR A 20 7.57 5.40 -12.55
CA TYR A 20 7.46 5.59 -11.11
C TYR A 20 8.49 6.59 -10.58
N ARG A 21 9.76 6.48 -10.96
CA ARG A 21 10.82 7.40 -10.52
C ARG A 21 10.51 8.84 -10.90
N ARG A 22 10.07 9.07 -12.16
CA ARG A 22 9.71 10.41 -12.64
C ARG A 22 8.55 10.99 -11.83
N TRP A 23 7.49 10.19 -11.65
CA TRP A 23 6.33 10.57 -10.87
C TRP A 23 6.69 10.85 -9.41
N ALA A 24 7.38 9.93 -8.74
CA ALA A 24 7.77 10.07 -7.34
C ALA A 24 8.62 11.31 -7.11
N HIS A 25 9.61 11.55 -7.98
CA HIS A 25 10.46 12.74 -7.89
C HIS A 25 9.65 14.05 -8.01
N ALA A 26 8.68 14.11 -8.92
CA ALA A 26 7.79 15.27 -9.04
C ALA A 26 6.93 15.48 -7.78
N GLN A 27 6.38 14.39 -7.22
CA GLN A 27 5.58 14.44 -5.99
C GLN A 27 6.43 14.81 -4.75
N MET A 28 7.68 14.34 -4.68
CA MET A 28 8.62 14.73 -3.61
C MET A 28 8.94 16.22 -3.67
N LYS A 29 9.20 16.77 -4.86
CA LYS A 29 9.43 18.22 -5.03
C LYS A 29 8.23 19.07 -4.57
N SER A 30 7.02 18.57 -4.74
CA SER A 30 5.80 19.27 -4.29
C SER A 30 5.44 18.96 -2.83
N ASN A 31 6.29 18.28 -2.07
CA ASN A 31 6.06 17.82 -0.69
C ASN A 31 4.80 16.95 -0.51
N ARG A 32 4.34 16.29 -1.59
CA ARG A 32 3.16 15.42 -1.57
C ARG A 32 3.47 13.94 -1.45
N PHE A 33 4.74 13.57 -1.44
CA PHE A 33 5.16 12.18 -1.37
C PHE A 33 6.41 12.06 -0.48
N ALA A 34 6.45 11.02 0.34
CA ALA A 34 7.62 10.64 1.11
C ALA A 34 7.81 9.11 1.08
N GLY A 35 9.06 8.69 0.92
CA GLY A 35 9.48 7.30 1.11
C GLY A 35 10.17 7.15 2.46
N PHE A 36 9.99 5.98 3.08
CA PHE A 36 10.62 5.60 4.34
C PHE A 36 11.36 4.28 4.15
N ILE A 37 12.53 4.19 4.72
CA ILE A 37 13.37 2.98 4.72
C ILE A 37 13.72 2.66 6.16
N VAL A 38 13.78 1.39 6.49
CA VAL A 38 14.32 0.88 7.74
C VAL A 38 15.54 0.05 7.39
N ASP A 39 16.67 0.43 7.97
CA ASP A 39 17.92 -0.30 7.85
C ASP A 39 18.19 -1.11 9.13
N VAL A 40 18.85 -2.25 8.98
CA VAL A 40 19.45 -3.04 10.06
C VAL A 40 20.94 -3.16 9.75
N GLY A 41 21.76 -2.46 10.52
CA GLY A 41 23.12 -2.18 10.12
C GLY A 41 23.11 -1.25 8.89
N GLU A 42 23.77 -1.67 7.82
CA GLU A 42 23.81 -0.95 6.52
C GLU A 42 22.83 -1.53 5.49
N GLU A 43 22.04 -2.55 5.86
CA GLU A 43 21.13 -3.23 4.95
C GLU A 43 19.70 -2.68 5.04
N PRO A 44 19.10 -2.21 3.92
CA PRO A 44 17.70 -1.79 3.89
C PRO A 44 16.78 -3.01 3.92
N VAL A 45 16.05 -3.18 5.03
CA VAL A 45 15.21 -4.37 5.29
C VAL A 45 13.72 -4.12 5.15
N ALA A 46 13.27 -2.87 5.18
CA ALA A 46 11.87 -2.54 4.95
C ALA A 46 11.71 -1.17 4.31
N SER A 47 10.66 -1.01 3.53
CA SER A 47 10.31 0.25 2.87
C SER A 47 8.80 0.45 2.83
N GLY A 48 8.41 1.71 2.64
CA GLY A 48 7.03 2.12 2.42
C GLY A 48 6.96 3.57 2.03
N CYS A 49 5.84 3.98 1.45
CA CYS A 49 5.66 5.33 0.96
C CYS A 49 4.31 5.89 1.39
N VAL A 50 4.21 7.20 1.50
CA VAL A 50 2.96 7.93 1.68
C VAL A 50 2.80 8.97 0.58
N TRP A 51 1.63 9.04 0.00
CA TRP A 51 1.25 10.03 -0.98
C TRP A 51 0.06 10.85 -0.50
N LEU A 52 0.17 12.18 -0.55
CA LEU A 52 -0.93 13.10 -0.24
C LEU A 52 -1.70 13.41 -1.53
N MET A 53 -2.89 12.85 -1.65
CA MET A 53 -3.75 12.98 -2.81
C MET A 53 -4.92 13.93 -2.56
N GLN A 54 -5.33 14.65 -3.60
CA GLN A 54 -6.55 15.46 -3.56
C GLN A 54 -7.78 14.56 -3.53
N VAL A 55 -8.71 14.86 -2.65
CA VAL A 55 -9.97 14.14 -2.50
C VAL A 55 -11.12 15.12 -2.39
N GLN A 56 -12.31 14.68 -2.76
CA GLN A 56 -13.53 15.45 -2.57
C GLN A 56 -13.78 15.65 -1.06
N PRO A 57 -14.13 16.88 -0.63
CA PRO A 57 -14.55 17.12 0.75
C PRO A 57 -15.76 16.24 1.14
N ARG A 58 -15.74 15.72 2.35
CA ARG A 58 -16.82 14.90 2.91
C ARG A 58 -17.14 15.37 4.33
N PRO A 59 -18.39 15.22 4.81
CA PRO A 59 -18.78 15.67 6.15
C PRO A 59 -17.87 15.13 7.27
N ASN A 60 -17.38 13.89 7.13
CA ASN A 60 -16.54 13.20 8.12
C ASN A 60 -15.04 13.43 7.91
N TRP A 61 -14.63 14.09 6.79
CA TRP A 61 -13.24 14.33 6.45
C TRP A 61 -12.98 15.82 6.34
N LYS A 62 -12.25 16.35 7.30
CA LYS A 62 -11.84 17.76 7.25
C LYS A 62 -10.80 17.96 6.14
N GLY A 63 -11.02 18.93 5.25
CA GLY A 63 -10.10 19.28 4.16
C GLY A 63 -10.29 18.45 2.88
N THR A 64 -9.40 18.69 1.93
CA THR A 64 -9.43 18.16 0.56
C THR A 64 -8.24 17.24 0.24
N THR A 65 -7.53 16.76 1.28
CA THR A 65 -6.34 15.94 1.14
C THR A 65 -6.46 14.67 1.98
N ALA A 66 -6.22 13.53 1.37
CA ALA A 66 -6.05 12.25 2.07
C ALA A 66 -4.61 11.76 1.91
N ALA A 67 -4.08 11.10 2.92
CA ALA A 67 -2.84 10.37 2.83
C ALA A 67 -3.12 8.96 2.32
N TYR A 68 -2.33 8.49 1.37
CA TYR A 68 -2.42 7.12 0.85
C TYR A 68 -1.11 6.39 1.15
N LEU A 69 -1.17 5.38 2.00
CA LEU A 69 -0.03 4.52 2.33
C LEU A 69 0.10 3.44 1.26
N LEU A 70 1.28 3.29 0.68
CA LEU A 70 1.50 2.39 -0.45
C LEU A 70 2.92 1.81 -0.43
N SER A 71 3.13 0.79 -1.27
CA SER A 71 4.45 0.19 -1.49
C SER A 71 5.10 -0.35 -0.21
N MET A 72 4.29 -0.81 0.75
CA MET A 72 4.80 -1.42 1.98
C MET A 72 5.47 -2.76 1.68
N PHE A 73 6.72 -2.88 2.08
CA PHE A 73 7.50 -4.09 1.93
C PHE A 73 8.39 -4.32 3.15
N THR A 74 8.60 -5.56 3.50
CA THR A 74 9.61 -6.00 4.48
C THR A 74 10.21 -7.30 3.97
N GLU A 75 11.53 -7.36 3.96
CA GLU A 75 12.27 -8.56 3.58
C GLU A 75 11.80 -9.76 4.40
N PRO A 76 11.58 -10.94 3.77
CA PRO A 76 11.01 -12.10 4.46
C PRO A 76 11.73 -12.47 5.76
N ALA A 77 13.05 -12.45 5.77
CA ALA A 77 13.87 -12.75 6.95
C ALA A 77 13.72 -11.74 8.10
N HIS A 78 13.20 -10.55 7.82
CA HIS A 78 13.03 -9.45 8.78
C HIS A 78 11.58 -9.19 9.17
N ARG A 79 10.63 -10.03 8.71
CA ARG A 79 9.21 -9.92 9.07
C ARG A 79 8.98 -10.26 10.54
N GLY A 80 7.85 -9.78 11.08
CA GLY A 80 7.50 -10.02 12.48
C GLY A 80 8.26 -9.16 13.51
N ARG A 81 9.26 -8.37 13.09
CA ARG A 81 10.12 -7.56 13.95
C ARG A 81 9.67 -6.10 14.12
N GLY A 82 8.47 -5.75 13.66
CA GLY A 82 7.90 -4.41 13.85
C GLY A 82 8.33 -3.34 12.83
N HIS A 83 9.17 -3.66 11.84
CA HIS A 83 9.67 -2.68 10.87
C HIS A 83 8.55 -2.02 10.06
N GLY A 84 7.56 -2.79 9.59
CA GLY A 84 6.39 -2.23 8.91
C GLY A 84 5.60 -1.26 9.78
N ALA A 85 5.38 -1.58 11.05
CA ALA A 85 4.68 -0.70 11.98
C ALA A 85 5.48 0.60 12.24
N ARG A 86 6.81 0.55 12.25
CA ARG A 86 7.66 1.73 12.35
C ARG A 86 7.43 2.67 11.16
N ILE A 87 7.46 2.13 9.93
CA ILE A 87 7.18 2.91 8.72
C ILE A 87 5.80 3.56 8.77
N VAL A 88 4.77 2.80 9.16
CA VAL A 88 3.39 3.34 9.25
C VAL A 88 3.32 4.51 10.23
N ARG A 89 3.97 4.43 11.39
CA ARG A 89 4.00 5.54 12.36
C ARG A 89 4.69 6.79 11.80
N GLU A 90 5.78 6.63 11.03
CA GLU A 90 6.44 7.74 10.35
C GLU A 90 5.53 8.37 9.29
N ALA A 91 4.86 7.53 8.48
CA ALA A 91 3.90 7.98 7.49
C ALA A 91 2.72 8.75 8.13
N ILE A 92 2.22 8.30 9.27
CA ILE A 92 1.19 9.01 10.04
C ILE A 92 1.70 10.37 10.53
N ARG A 93 2.93 10.43 11.06
CA ARG A 93 3.55 11.71 11.48
C ARG A 93 3.70 12.68 10.32
N PHE A 94 4.19 12.20 9.18
CA PHE A 94 4.32 12.98 7.96
C PHE A 94 2.98 13.56 7.50
N ALA A 95 1.92 12.75 7.48
CA ALA A 95 0.59 13.16 7.06
C ALA A 95 -0.03 14.20 8.02
N ARG A 96 0.07 13.95 9.32
CA ARG A 96 -0.42 14.88 10.37
C ARG A 96 0.26 16.22 10.32
N ALA A 97 1.58 16.26 10.14
CA ALA A 97 2.35 17.50 10.01
C ALA A 97 1.93 18.35 8.80
N ARG A 98 1.18 17.76 7.85
CA ARG A 98 0.64 18.43 6.66
C ARG A 98 -0.87 18.65 6.71
N GLY A 99 -1.46 18.55 7.90
CA GLY A 99 -2.87 18.81 8.14
C GLY A 99 -3.81 17.77 7.52
N THR A 100 -3.31 16.57 7.20
CA THR A 100 -4.14 15.48 6.66
C THR A 100 -4.84 14.75 7.80
N HIS A 101 -6.14 14.58 7.69
CA HIS A 101 -6.98 14.00 8.75
C HIS A 101 -7.34 12.52 8.52
N VAL A 102 -7.11 11.98 7.32
CA VAL A 102 -7.42 10.60 6.98
C VAL A 102 -6.26 9.96 6.24
N MET A 103 -5.98 8.69 6.56
CA MET A 103 -5.03 7.86 5.84
C MET A 103 -5.73 6.61 5.33
N LEU A 104 -5.50 6.30 4.06
CA LEU A 104 -6.07 5.16 3.35
C LEU A 104 -4.96 4.20 2.95
N LEU A 105 -5.29 2.93 2.79
CA LEU A 105 -4.39 1.91 2.24
C LEU A 105 -5.19 0.72 1.69
N HIS A 106 -4.53 -0.12 0.89
CA HIS A 106 -5.01 -1.46 0.58
C HIS A 106 -4.16 -2.48 1.37
N ALA A 107 -4.79 -3.15 2.31
CA ALA A 107 -4.13 -4.17 3.11
C ALA A 107 -4.05 -5.50 2.35
N SER A 108 -2.91 -6.18 2.43
CA SER A 108 -2.86 -7.62 2.16
C SER A 108 -3.37 -8.38 3.39
N ALA A 109 -3.86 -9.61 3.20
CA ALA A 109 -4.29 -10.47 4.31
C ALA A 109 -3.19 -10.64 5.37
N PHE A 110 -1.92 -10.66 4.96
CA PHE A 110 -0.77 -10.75 5.88
C PHE A 110 -0.53 -9.45 6.65
N GLY A 111 -0.71 -8.29 6.03
CA GLY A 111 -0.45 -6.99 6.65
C GLY A 111 -1.60 -6.46 7.50
N GLU A 112 -2.82 -6.88 7.20
CA GLU A 112 -4.04 -6.36 7.81
C GLU A 112 -4.04 -6.37 9.35
N PRO A 113 -3.62 -7.46 10.04
CA PRO A 113 -3.61 -7.46 11.51
C PRO A 113 -2.72 -6.37 12.12
N MET A 114 -1.63 -5.99 11.44
CA MET A 114 -0.78 -4.89 11.86
C MET A 114 -1.50 -3.54 11.75
N TYR A 115 -2.21 -3.30 10.65
CA TYR A 115 -2.94 -2.06 10.44
C TYR A 115 -4.09 -1.88 11.43
N ILE A 116 -4.85 -2.94 11.71
CA ILE A 116 -5.90 -2.92 12.73
C ILE A 116 -5.32 -2.54 14.10
N ARG A 117 -4.19 -3.14 14.52
CA ARG A 117 -3.51 -2.77 15.77
C ARG A 117 -3.01 -1.32 15.80
N LEU A 118 -2.80 -0.70 14.65
CA LEU A 118 -2.42 0.71 14.51
C LEU A 118 -3.61 1.66 14.39
N GLY A 119 -4.86 1.15 14.51
CA GLY A 119 -6.09 1.93 14.50
C GLY A 119 -6.72 2.13 13.13
N PHE A 120 -6.31 1.36 12.12
CA PHE A 120 -7.01 1.37 10.83
C PHE A 120 -8.27 0.52 10.90
N GLU A 121 -9.30 0.97 10.23
CA GLU A 121 -10.59 0.29 10.11
C GLU A 121 -10.78 -0.25 8.69
N ARG A 122 -11.52 -1.34 8.56
CA ARG A 122 -11.89 -1.90 7.26
C ARG A 122 -12.93 -1.01 6.58
N THR A 123 -12.75 -0.82 5.26
CA THR A 123 -13.72 -0.13 4.41
C THR A 123 -14.11 -1.03 3.23
N THR A 124 -15.17 -0.66 2.52
CA THR A 124 -15.74 -1.42 1.39
C THR A 124 -15.31 -0.83 0.05
N GLU A 125 -14.06 -0.44 -0.12
CA GLU A 125 -13.59 0.08 -1.39
C GLU A 125 -13.62 -1.02 -2.47
N MET A 126 -14.16 -0.68 -3.65
CA MET A 126 -14.23 -1.56 -4.82
C MET A 126 -13.40 -1.00 -5.96
N ARG A 127 -12.87 -1.88 -6.84
CA ARG A 127 -12.05 -1.49 -7.99
C ARG A 127 -12.57 -2.11 -9.28
N LEU A 128 -12.70 -1.28 -10.33
CA LEU A 128 -12.96 -1.69 -11.69
C LEU A 128 -11.80 -1.25 -12.59
N PHE A 129 -11.27 -2.17 -13.39
CA PHE A 129 -10.33 -1.83 -14.47
C PHE A 129 -11.12 -1.46 -15.71
N LEU A 130 -10.96 -0.22 -16.20
CA LEU A 130 -11.72 0.32 -17.34
C LEU A 130 -11.18 -0.14 -18.70
N ASP A 131 -9.92 -0.61 -18.75
CA ASP A 131 -9.31 -1.11 -19.97
C ASP A 131 -9.85 -2.52 -20.31
N ALA A 132 -10.73 -2.59 -21.29
CA ALA A 132 -11.41 -3.83 -21.73
C ALA A 132 -10.46 -4.91 -22.34
N GLY A 133 -9.15 -4.62 -22.55
CA GLY A 133 -8.22 -5.46 -23.30
C GLY A 133 -7.30 -6.37 -22.49
N LYS A 134 -7.15 -6.20 -21.17
CA LYS A 134 -6.19 -6.99 -20.37
C LYS A 134 -6.81 -7.51 -19.07
N ARG A 135 -7.84 -8.34 -19.16
CA ARG A 135 -8.24 -9.19 -18.04
C ARG A 135 -7.10 -10.19 -17.76
N ARG A 136 -6.16 -9.87 -16.91
CA ARG A 136 -5.35 -10.88 -16.24
C ARG A 136 -6.30 -11.70 -15.37
N ARG A 137 -6.61 -12.91 -15.82
CA ARG A 137 -7.34 -13.92 -15.06
C ARG A 137 -6.50 -14.34 -13.85
N GLY A 138 -6.57 -13.58 -12.78
CA GLY A 138 -6.26 -14.02 -11.44
C GLY A 138 -7.51 -14.69 -10.86
N ARG A 139 -7.82 -15.89 -11.30
CA ARG A 139 -8.91 -16.71 -10.76
C ARG A 139 -8.47 -17.20 -9.39
N VAL A 140 -8.90 -16.51 -8.32
CA VAL A 140 -8.96 -17.12 -6.99
C VAL A 140 -10.03 -18.20 -7.08
N ARG A 141 -9.61 -19.45 -7.16
CA ARG A 141 -10.49 -20.62 -7.03
C ARG A 141 -10.97 -20.61 -5.57
N ALA A 142 -12.20 -20.19 -5.35
CA ALA A 142 -12.91 -20.47 -4.12
C ALA A 142 -13.03 -22.00 -4.00
N SER A 143 -12.33 -22.58 -3.05
CA SER A 143 -12.48 -24.00 -2.68
C SER A 143 -13.88 -24.18 -2.11
N ARG A 144 -14.78 -24.80 -2.88
CA ARG A 144 -16.04 -25.33 -2.36
C ARG A 144 -15.70 -26.52 -1.45
N LYS A 145 -15.68 -26.30 -0.15
CA LYS A 145 -15.77 -27.40 0.81
C LYS A 145 -17.19 -27.95 0.78
N THR A 146 -17.29 -29.20 0.33
CA THR A 146 -18.47 -30.04 0.34
C THR A 146 -19.01 -30.16 1.76
N ALA A 147 -20.21 -29.68 2.00
CA ALA A 147 -20.93 -29.95 3.23
C ALA A 147 -21.42 -31.41 3.20
N GLN A 148 -20.85 -32.26 4.02
CA GLN A 148 -21.33 -33.62 4.25
C GLN A 148 -22.51 -33.57 5.22
N ARG A 149 -23.71 -33.95 4.72
CA ARG A 149 -24.90 -34.18 5.55
C ARG A 149 -24.67 -35.43 6.40
N VAL A 150 -24.79 -35.30 7.70
CA VAL A 150 -24.95 -36.43 8.62
C VAL A 150 -26.45 -36.63 8.84
N ARG A 151 -26.91 -37.88 8.67
CA ARG A 151 -28.25 -38.34 9.04
C ARG A 151 -28.35 -38.59 10.55
#